data_b4fd9980c886cfb215d81b07e9567bb1
#
_entry.id   b4fd9980c886cfb215d81b07e9567bb1
#
_cell.length_a   1.000
_cell.length_b   1.000
_cell.length_c   1.000
_cell.angle_alpha   90.00
_cell.angle_beta   90.00
_cell.angle_gamma   90.00
#
_symmetry.space_group_name_H-M   'P 1'
#
loop_
_entity.id
_entity.type
_entity.pdbx_description
1 polymer ?
#
loop_
_entity_poly.entity_id
_entity_poly.type
_entity_poly.pdbx_seq_one_letter_code
_entity_poly.pdbx_strand_id
1 'polypeptide(L)'
;WETGINKIEDKRSLIPKYSSYFNRALDKNGYPVTKPPWGSLTALDLNKGKIIWQVPFGEYDYLKKKGFPNTGTENFGGVTATAGNIAIATGTLDKKIYVFDSNSGDILFSKELPFIGSGPPSTYLYDEKQYIILHSSGGNTLKKGYPNLVEYGNMLVAFKLKE
;
A
#
# COMPACT_ATOMS: atom_id res chain seq x y z
N TRP A 1 -0.68 -4.20 15.56
CA TRP A 1 -1.16 -5.55 15.21
C TRP A 1 -0.88 -6.49 16.38
N GLU A 2 -1.85 -7.29 16.75
CA GLU A 2 -1.67 -8.47 17.57
C GLU A 2 -1.66 -9.68 16.65
N THR A 3 -0.64 -10.53 16.76
CA THR A 3 -0.51 -11.73 15.95
C THR A 3 -0.25 -12.92 16.86
N GLY A 4 -0.75 -14.08 16.50
CA GLY A 4 -0.50 -15.28 17.28
C GLY A 4 -0.81 -16.56 16.51
N ILE A 5 -0.50 -17.67 17.14
CA ILE A 5 -0.73 -19.01 16.63
C ILE A 5 -1.53 -19.78 17.67
N ASN A 6 -2.68 -20.30 17.25
CA ASN A 6 -3.49 -21.20 18.05
C ASN A 6 -3.30 -22.63 17.59
N LYS A 7 -3.07 -23.56 18.53
CA LYS A 7 -3.14 -24.99 18.24
C LYS A 7 -4.60 -25.38 18.08
N ILE A 8 -4.90 -26.04 16.97
CA ILE A 8 -6.25 -26.61 16.74
C ILE A 8 -6.27 -28.04 17.28
N GLU A 9 -7.12 -28.31 18.23
CA GLU A 9 -7.35 -29.67 18.70
C GLU A 9 -8.27 -30.41 17.71
N ASP A 10 -7.67 -31.28 16.89
CA ASP A 10 -8.39 -32.19 15.99
C ASP A 10 -8.02 -33.63 16.35
N LYS A 11 -8.91 -34.28 17.10
CA LYS A 11 -8.72 -35.68 17.57
C LYS A 11 -8.63 -36.70 16.42
N ARG A 12 -8.97 -36.31 15.20
CA ARG A 12 -8.91 -37.15 14.00
C ARG A 12 -7.62 -36.96 13.19
N SER A 13 -6.78 -36.01 13.56
CA SER A 13 -5.53 -35.71 12.86
C SER A 13 -4.33 -36.22 13.63
N LEU A 14 -3.50 -37.03 12.99
CA LEU A 14 -2.20 -37.48 13.52
C LEU A 14 -1.14 -36.37 13.50
N ILE A 15 -1.38 -35.28 12.76
CA ILE A 15 -0.46 -34.16 12.61
C ILE A 15 -1.04 -32.95 13.35
N PRO A 16 -0.26 -32.27 14.22
CA PRO A 16 -0.71 -31.05 14.88
C PRO A 16 -1.10 -29.99 13.84
N LYS A 17 -2.29 -29.43 14.01
CA LYS A 17 -2.78 -28.32 13.18
C LYS A 17 -2.69 -27.02 13.96
N TYR A 18 -2.32 -25.94 13.25
CA TYR A 18 -2.22 -24.59 13.80
C TYR A 18 -2.97 -23.61 12.92
N SER A 19 -3.58 -22.60 13.52
CA SER A 19 -4.13 -21.42 12.85
C SER A 19 -3.38 -20.18 13.29
N SER A 20 -3.15 -19.24 12.39
CA SER A 20 -2.66 -17.91 12.73
C SER A 20 -3.83 -16.94 12.80
N TYR A 21 -3.69 -15.91 13.62
CA TYR A 21 -4.62 -14.78 13.66
C TYR A 21 -3.87 -13.46 13.63
N PHE A 22 -4.57 -12.45 13.13
CA PHE A 22 -4.11 -11.06 13.05
C PHE A 22 -5.23 -10.15 13.51
N ASN A 23 -4.98 -9.43 14.59
CA ASN A 23 -5.91 -8.42 15.09
C ASN A 23 -5.31 -7.03 14.90
N ARG A 24 -6.10 -6.11 14.34
CA ARG A 24 -5.73 -4.70 14.25
C ARG A 24 -6.16 -4.00 15.53
N ALA A 25 -5.21 -3.33 16.18
CA ALA A 25 -5.51 -2.43 17.29
C ALA A 25 -6.00 -1.10 16.72
N LEU A 26 -7.32 -0.96 16.60
CA LEU A 26 -7.99 0.23 16.07
C LEU A 26 -8.80 0.92 17.17
N ASP A 27 -8.94 2.24 17.06
CA ASP A 27 -9.85 3.01 17.88
C ASP A 27 -11.32 2.80 17.47
N LYS A 28 -12.24 3.45 18.17
CA LYS A 28 -13.69 3.39 17.86
C LYS A 28 -14.07 3.94 16.48
N ASN A 29 -13.20 4.70 15.85
CA ASN A 29 -13.40 5.28 14.52
C ASN A 29 -12.72 4.46 13.42
N GLY A 30 -12.01 3.37 13.77
CA GLY A 30 -11.31 2.51 12.84
C GLY A 30 -9.89 2.97 12.49
N TYR A 31 -9.30 3.91 13.24
CA TYR A 31 -7.91 4.34 13.07
C TYR A 31 -6.97 3.54 13.97
N PRO A 32 -5.71 3.31 13.56
CA PRO A 32 -4.72 2.67 14.43
C PRO A 32 -4.53 3.45 15.73
N VAL A 33 -4.43 2.74 16.87
CA VAL A 33 -4.25 3.35 18.20
C VAL A 33 -2.82 3.87 18.45
N THR A 34 -1.89 3.59 17.55
CA THR A 34 -0.51 4.08 17.62
C THR A 34 -0.39 5.47 17.02
N LYS A 35 0.70 6.16 17.32
CA LYS A 35 1.03 7.46 16.70
C LYS A 35 1.35 7.27 15.20
N PRO A 36 0.84 8.15 14.30
CA PRO A 36 1.24 8.15 12.88
C PRO A 36 2.74 8.53 12.71
N PRO A 37 3.36 8.26 11.53
CA PRO A 37 2.72 7.71 10.33
C PRO A 37 2.43 6.21 10.43
N TRP A 38 1.25 5.79 9.93
CA TRP A 38 0.80 4.40 9.95
C TRP A 38 1.23 3.59 8.72
N GLY A 39 1.74 4.26 7.72
CA GLY A 39 2.41 3.70 6.56
C GLY A 39 3.51 4.63 6.09
N SER A 40 4.59 4.07 5.61
CA SER A 40 5.71 4.83 5.06
C SER A 40 6.33 4.13 3.86
N LEU A 41 6.88 4.93 2.96
CA LEU A 41 7.78 4.47 1.90
C LEU A 41 9.20 4.85 2.30
N THR A 42 10.12 3.89 2.20
CA THR A 42 11.51 4.06 2.66
C THR A 42 12.48 3.65 1.57
N ALA A 43 13.44 4.50 1.25
CA ALA A 43 14.56 4.16 0.40
C ALA A 43 15.80 3.81 1.24
N LEU A 44 16.46 2.72 0.85
CA LEU A 44 17.63 2.18 1.52
C LEU A 44 18.83 2.15 0.57
N ASP A 45 19.97 2.68 1.01
CA ASP A 45 21.26 2.41 0.40
C ASP A 45 21.76 1.04 0.86
N LEU A 46 21.62 0.05 0.02
CA LEU A 46 22.02 -1.33 0.34
C LEU A 46 23.52 -1.51 0.50
N ASN A 47 24.34 -0.66 -0.12
CA ASN A 47 25.81 -0.72 0.02
C ASN A 47 26.27 -0.20 1.38
N LYS A 48 25.56 0.80 1.93
CA LYS A 48 25.89 1.44 3.21
C LYS A 48 25.01 0.96 4.35
N GLY A 49 23.92 0.22 4.07
CA GLY A 49 22.94 -0.21 5.06
C GLY A 49 22.23 0.98 5.74
N LYS A 50 22.00 2.08 5.01
CA LYS A 50 21.43 3.31 5.58
C LYS A 50 20.14 3.69 4.87
N ILE A 51 19.21 4.26 5.64
CA ILE A 51 18.04 4.94 5.09
C ILE A 51 18.50 6.21 4.38
N ILE A 52 18.12 6.37 3.12
CA ILE A 52 18.34 7.58 2.33
C ILE A 52 17.25 8.60 2.67
N TRP A 53 15.99 8.16 2.60
CA TRP A 53 14.82 8.94 2.98
C TRP A 53 13.68 8.02 3.42
N GLN A 54 12.75 8.60 4.17
CA GLN A 54 11.50 7.95 4.58
C GLN A 54 10.39 9.00 4.59
N VAL A 55 9.28 8.71 3.91
CA VAL A 55 8.12 9.60 3.82
C VAL A 55 6.83 8.87 4.18
N PRO A 56 5.81 9.54 4.74
CA PRO A 56 4.49 8.96 4.91
C PRO A 56 3.92 8.49 3.57
N PHE A 57 3.28 7.32 3.58
CA PHE A 57 2.73 6.73 2.36
C PHE A 57 1.23 6.48 2.51
N GLY A 58 0.44 7.15 1.65
CA GLY A 58 -1.00 7.23 1.75
C GLY A 58 -1.48 8.27 2.75
N GLU A 59 -2.78 8.52 2.76
CA GLU A 59 -3.41 9.54 3.58
C GLU A 59 -4.82 9.11 4.03
N TYR A 60 -5.22 9.45 5.23
CA TYR A 60 -6.63 9.44 5.62
C TYR A 60 -7.22 10.82 5.35
N ASP A 61 -7.92 10.99 4.24
CA ASP A 61 -8.46 12.29 3.78
C ASP A 61 -9.32 12.99 4.84
N TYR A 62 -10.06 12.23 5.64
CA TYR A 62 -10.86 12.79 6.74
C TYR A 62 -9.98 13.44 7.81
N LEU A 63 -8.89 12.78 8.21
CA LEU A 63 -7.96 13.33 9.20
C LEU A 63 -7.20 14.53 8.65
N LYS A 64 -6.79 14.47 7.39
CA LYS A 64 -6.16 15.60 6.69
C LYS A 64 -7.05 16.85 6.69
N LYS A 65 -8.34 16.70 6.36
CA LYS A 65 -9.32 17.79 6.42
C LYS A 65 -9.49 18.36 7.83
N LYS A 66 -9.21 17.59 8.87
CA LYS A 66 -9.22 18.02 10.28
C LYS A 66 -7.90 18.61 10.76
N GLY A 67 -6.92 18.81 9.89
CA GLY A 67 -5.62 19.40 10.24
C GLY A 67 -4.57 18.38 10.67
N PHE A 68 -4.78 17.09 10.44
CA PHE A 68 -3.83 16.01 10.72
C PHE A 68 -3.32 15.36 9.41
N PRO A 69 -2.43 16.03 8.65
CA PRO A 69 -1.86 15.48 7.42
C PRO A 69 -0.74 14.48 7.72
N ASN A 70 -0.26 13.83 6.66
CA ASN A 70 0.88 12.91 6.69
C ASN A 70 0.66 11.69 7.59
N THR A 71 -0.57 11.20 7.63
CA THR A 71 -0.92 10.06 8.47
C THR A 71 -0.30 8.75 8.01
N GLY A 72 -0.03 8.61 6.72
CA GLY A 72 0.22 7.30 6.14
C GLY A 72 -1.02 6.40 6.26
N THR A 73 -1.03 5.30 5.54
CA THR A 73 -2.05 4.25 5.71
C THR A 73 -1.42 2.87 5.61
N GLU A 74 -2.08 1.87 6.17
CA GLU A 74 -1.76 0.48 5.84
C GLU A 74 -1.82 0.29 4.31
N ASN A 75 -0.90 -0.51 3.75
CA ASN A 75 -0.88 -0.79 2.32
C ASN A 75 -0.54 -2.25 2.03
N PHE A 76 -1.04 -2.75 0.89
CA PHE A 76 -0.79 -4.10 0.39
C PHE A 76 -0.49 -4.08 -1.12
N GLY A 77 -0.11 -2.95 -1.64
CA GLY A 77 0.39 -2.81 -3.00
C GLY A 77 1.87 -3.15 -3.10
N GLY A 78 2.49 -2.64 -4.13
CA GLY A 78 3.92 -2.81 -4.34
C GLY A 78 4.54 -1.55 -4.90
N VAL A 79 5.86 -1.59 -5.03
CA VAL A 79 6.67 -0.51 -5.56
C VAL A 79 7.45 -1.00 -6.77
N THR A 80 7.50 -0.19 -7.82
CA THR A 80 8.34 -0.43 -9.00
C THR A 80 9.22 0.79 -9.23
N ALA A 81 10.54 0.58 -9.17
CA ALA A 81 11.52 1.60 -9.50
C ALA A 81 11.92 1.49 -10.97
N THR A 82 12.21 2.63 -11.60
CA THR A 82 12.64 2.71 -13.00
C THR A 82 14.02 3.34 -13.12
N ALA A 83 14.69 3.13 -14.27
CA ALA A 83 15.96 3.75 -14.56
C ALA A 83 15.88 5.29 -14.69
N GLY A 84 14.67 5.85 -14.83
CA GLY A 84 14.43 7.29 -14.88
C GLY A 84 14.34 7.96 -13.50
N ASN A 85 14.85 7.35 -12.44
CA ASN A 85 14.84 7.85 -11.06
C ASN A 85 13.44 8.12 -10.51
N ILE A 86 12.45 7.32 -10.89
CA ILE A 86 11.12 7.35 -10.29
C ILE A 86 10.79 6.02 -9.63
N ALA A 87 10.06 6.10 -8.52
CA ALA A 87 9.45 4.97 -7.85
C ALA A 87 7.92 5.11 -7.92
N ILE A 88 7.27 4.09 -8.43
CA ILE A 88 5.81 4.06 -8.62
C ILE A 88 5.24 3.12 -7.57
N ALA A 89 4.33 3.61 -6.75
CA ALA A 89 3.76 2.86 -5.63
C ALA A 89 2.24 2.96 -5.57
N THR A 90 1.61 1.91 -5.06
CA THR A 90 0.16 1.82 -4.90
C THR A 90 -0.20 0.97 -3.66
N GLY A 91 -1.49 0.83 -3.37
CA GLY A 91 -1.98 -0.08 -2.34
C GLY A 91 -2.40 0.59 -1.04
N THR A 92 -2.38 1.91 -0.99
CA THR A 92 -2.83 2.71 0.15
C THR A 92 -4.35 2.82 0.22
N LEU A 93 -4.91 3.03 1.42
CA LEU A 93 -6.36 3.09 1.64
C LEU A 93 -7.04 4.29 0.97
N ASP A 94 -6.30 5.31 0.59
CA ASP A 94 -6.79 6.46 -0.18
C ASP A 94 -6.95 6.18 -1.69
N LYS A 95 -6.76 4.93 -2.12
CA LYS A 95 -6.95 4.47 -3.50
C LYS A 95 -6.13 5.25 -4.53
N LYS A 96 -4.89 5.58 -4.23
CA LYS A 96 -4.06 6.36 -5.16
C LYS A 96 -2.89 5.54 -5.73
N ILE A 97 -2.51 5.89 -6.95
CA ILE A 97 -1.16 5.68 -7.45
C ILE A 97 -0.32 6.89 -7.09
N TYR A 98 0.91 6.66 -6.70
CA TYR A 98 1.92 7.68 -6.40
C TYR A 98 3.15 7.44 -7.24
N VAL A 99 3.73 8.52 -7.73
CA VAL A 99 5.04 8.53 -8.37
C VAL A 99 5.94 9.44 -7.56
N PHE A 100 7.05 8.89 -7.09
CA PHE A 100 8.04 9.56 -6.25
C PHE A 100 9.33 9.77 -7.03
N ASP A 101 10.05 10.84 -6.74
CA ASP A 101 11.47 10.94 -7.04
C ASP A 101 12.23 9.92 -6.17
N SER A 102 13.00 9.03 -6.80
CA SER A 102 13.73 7.98 -6.08
C SER A 102 14.88 8.50 -5.22
N ASN A 103 15.37 9.72 -5.49
CA ASN A 103 16.49 10.30 -4.76
C ASN A 103 16.04 11.06 -3.52
N SER A 104 14.88 11.77 -3.59
CA SER A 104 14.40 12.64 -2.52
C SER A 104 13.20 12.10 -1.75
N GLY A 105 12.38 11.24 -2.38
CA GLY A 105 11.11 10.81 -1.84
C GLY A 105 9.96 11.81 -2.06
N ASP A 106 10.20 12.86 -2.84
CA ASP A 106 9.16 13.83 -3.19
C ASP A 106 8.09 13.21 -4.09
N ILE A 107 6.83 13.57 -3.86
CA ILE A 107 5.72 13.12 -4.71
C ILE A 107 5.70 13.97 -5.98
N LEU A 108 6.03 13.37 -7.11
CA LEU A 108 5.99 13.99 -8.43
C LEU A 108 4.59 13.98 -9.03
N PHE A 109 3.83 12.93 -8.75
CA PHE A 109 2.47 12.75 -9.26
C PHE A 109 1.66 11.85 -8.33
N SER A 110 0.36 12.13 -8.22
CA SER A 110 -0.58 11.20 -7.62
C SER A 110 -1.94 11.29 -8.30
N LYS A 111 -2.63 10.16 -8.40
CA LYS A 111 -3.95 10.07 -9.02
C LYS A 111 -4.80 9.03 -8.30
N GLU A 112 -6.06 9.35 -8.08
CA GLU A 112 -7.03 8.41 -7.54
C GLU A 112 -7.33 7.32 -8.56
N LEU A 113 -7.44 6.09 -8.06
CA LEU A 113 -7.77 4.86 -8.79
C LEU A 113 -9.24 4.49 -8.50
N PRO A 114 -9.88 3.72 -9.38
CA PRO A 114 -11.23 3.22 -9.12
C PRO A 114 -11.32 2.39 -7.84
N PHE A 115 -10.30 1.57 -7.58
CA PHE A 115 -10.15 0.74 -6.38
C PHE A 115 -8.72 0.80 -5.89
N ILE A 116 -8.45 0.29 -4.68
CA ILE A 116 -7.07 0.20 -4.17
C ILE A 116 -6.24 -0.66 -5.13
N GLY A 117 -5.04 -0.21 -5.46
CA GLY A 117 -4.08 -0.97 -6.25
C GLY A 117 -3.62 -2.22 -5.51
N SER A 118 -3.65 -3.37 -6.15
CA SER A 118 -3.33 -4.66 -5.54
C SER A 118 -2.14 -5.33 -6.23
N GLY A 119 -0.96 -4.98 -5.81
CA GLY A 119 0.29 -5.48 -6.36
C GLY A 119 1.16 -4.37 -6.95
N PRO A 120 2.42 -4.68 -7.29
CA PRO A 120 3.32 -3.71 -7.87
C PRO A 120 2.86 -3.29 -9.28
N PRO A 121 2.95 -1.99 -9.60
CA PRO A 121 2.77 -1.54 -10.98
C PRO A 121 3.81 -2.16 -11.90
N SER A 122 3.47 -2.35 -13.17
CA SER A 122 4.40 -2.74 -14.22
C SER A 122 4.60 -1.61 -15.21
N THR A 123 5.77 -1.54 -15.85
CA THR A 123 6.05 -0.58 -16.91
C THR A 123 6.48 -1.29 -18.19
N TYR A 124 6.10 -0.73 -19.33
CA TYR A 124 6.51 -1.24 -20.64
C TYR A 124 6.61 -0.11 -21.65
N LEU A 125 7.37 -0.33 -22.71
CA LEU A 125 7.48 0.55 -23.87
C LEU A 125 6.63 -0.02 -25.00
N TYR A 126 5.84 0.84 -25.62
CA TYR A 126 5.11 0.53 -26.84
C TYR A 126 5.12 1.79 -27.73
N ASP A 127 5.58 1.65 -28.98
CA ASP A 127 5.70 2.75 -29.93
C ASP A 127 6.44 3.96 -29.34
N GLU A 128 7.63 3.68 -28.78
CA GLU A 128 8.53 4.63 -28.10
C GLU A 128 7.91 5.39 -26.91
N LYS A 129 6.69 5.00 -26.48
CA LYS A 129 5.99 5.59 -25.35
C LYS A 129 6.01 4.65 -24.15
N GLN A 130 6.32 5.21 -22.98
CA GLN A 130 6.25 4.45 -21.73
C GLN A 130 4.82 4.42 -21.20
N TYR A 131 4.42 3.24 -20.82
CA TYR A 131 3.15 2.98 -20.14
C TYR A 131 3.41 2.43 -18.74
N ILE A 132 2.54 2.78 -17.81
CA ILE A 132 2.44 2.19 -16.48
C ILE A 132 1.11 1.45 -16.43
N ILE A 133 1.13 0.18 -16.06
CA ILE A 133 -0.07 -0.63 -15.90
C ILE A 133 -0.13 -1.20 -14.50
N LEU A 134 -1.32 -1.22 -13.92
CA LEU A 134 -1.53 -1.77 -12.60
C LEU A 134 -2.92 -2.40 -12.46
N HIS A 135 -3.03 -3.33 -11.54
CA HIS A 135 -4.30 -3.94 -11.17
C HIS A 135 -4.94 -3.16 -10.02
N SER A 136 -6.15 -2.69 -10.22
CA SER A 136 -6.95 -1.94 -9.26
C SER A 136 -8.18 -2.76 -8.88
N SER A 137 -8.12 -3.47 -7.77
CA SER A 137 -9.16 -4.43 -7.37
C SER A 137 -9.58 -4.37 -5.90
N GLY A 138 -8.92 -3.56 -5.09
CA GLY A 138 -9.15 -3.52 -3.65
C GLY A 138 -8.35 -4.58 -2.91
N GLY A 139 -8.90 -5.73 -2.68
CA GLY A 139 -8.19 -6.82 -2.01
C GLY A 139 -8.88 -7.30 -0.73
N ASN A 140 -8.94 -8.61 -0.60
CA ASN A 140 -9.71 -9.28 0.45
C ASN A 140 -9.18 -9.01 1.87
N THR A 141 -7.86 -8.96 2.02
CA THR A 141 -7.22 -8.71 3.32
C THR A 141 -7.53 -7.31 3.85
N LEU A 142 -7.48 -6.29 2.97
CA LEU A 142 -7.87 -4.93 3.31
C LEU A 142 -9.37 -4.84 3.61
N LYS A 143 -10.22 -5.48 2.80
CA LYS A 143 -11.68 -5.49 3.04
C LYS A 143 -12.05 -6.08 4.39
N LYS A 144 -11.42 -7.17 4.80
CA LYS A 144 -11.63 -7.76 6.14
C LYS A 144 -11.24 -6.81 7.27
N GLY A 145 -10.18 -6.01 7.08
CA GLY A 145 -9.73 -5.05 8.07
C GLY A 145 -10.50 -3.73 8.08
N TYR A 146 -10.95 -3.31 6.91
CA TYR A 146 -11.59 -2.01 6.70
C TYR A 146 -12.87 -2.15 5.84
N PRO A 147 -13.91 -2.83 6.36
CA PRO A 147 -15.09 -3.21 5.57
C PRO A 147 -15.84 -2.01 4.97
N ASN A 148 -15.77 -0.86 5.62
CA ASN A 148 -16.45 0.36 5.19
C ASN A 148 -15.59 1.27 4.29
N LEU A 149 -14.28 1.00 4.16
CA LEU A 149 -13.36 1.83 3.39
C LEU A 149 -12.88 1.15 2.11
N VAL A 150 -12.96 -0.18 2.05
CA VAL A 150 -12.41 -0.94 0.93
C VAL A 150 -13.53 -1.54 0.08
N GLU A 151 -13.59 -1.11 -1.16
CA GLU A 151 -14.46 -1.68 -2.19
C GLU A 151 -13.69 -2.68 -3.04
N TYR A 152 -14.44 -3.64 -3.58
CA TYR A 152 -13.91 -4.59 -4.56
C TYR A 152 -14.19 -4.14 -5.97
N GLY A 153 -13.24 -4.42 -6.84
CA GLY A 153 -13.39 -4.28 -8.26
C GLY A 153 -12.47 -5.23 -9.01
N ASN A 154 -12.47 -5.07 -10.32
CA ASN A 154 -11.61 -5.83 -11.21
C ASN A 154 -11.26 -4.95 -12.40
N MET A 155 -10.31 -4.05 -12.22
CA MET A 155 -9.89 -3.13 -13.27
C MET A 155 -8.39 -3.20 -13.50
N LEU A 156 -8.02 -3.21 -14.76
CA LEU A 156 -6.66 -2.96 -15.22
C LEU A 156 -6.59 -1.48 -15.63
N VAL A 157 -5.73 -0.72 -15.00
CA VAL A 157 -5.57 0.71 -15.26
C VAL A 157 -4.22 0.96 -15.90
N ALA A 158 -4.23 1.69 -17.02
CA ALA A 158 -3.02 2.07 -17.73
C ALA A 158 -2.88 3.59 -17.77
N PHE A 159 -1.66 4.06 -17.54
CA PHE A 159 -1.27 5.46 -17.67
C PHE A 159 -0.21 5.57 -18.77
N LYS A 160 -0.26 6.65 -19.53
CA LYS A 160 0.82 7.08 -20.40
C LYS A 160 1.14 8.55 -20.15
N LEU A 161 2.37 8.96 -20.44
CA LEU A 161 2.73 10.37 -20.41
C LEU A 161 1.92 11.11 -21.48
N LYS A 162 1.35 12.24 -21.10
CA LYS A 162 0.66 13.13 -22.05
C LYS A 162 1.71 13.91 -22.82
N GLU A 163 1.55 13.96 -24.13
CA GLU A 163 2.33 14.84 -25.02
C GLU A 163 1.97 16.30 -24.80
#